data_b1bc3f999c0bd02d658d0fc7367144e9
#
_entry.id   b1bc3f999c0bd02d658d0fc7367144e9
#
_cell.length_a   1.000
_cell.length_b   1.000
_cell.length_c   1.000
_cell.angle_alpha   90.00
_cell.angle_beta   90.00
_cell.angle_gamma   90.00
#
_symmetry.space_group_name_H-M   'P 1'
#
loop_
_entity.id
_entity.type
_entity.pdbx_description
1 polymer ?
#
loop_
_entity_poly.entity_id
_entity_poly.type
_entity_poly.pdbx_seq_one_letter_code
_entity_poly.pdbx_strand_id
1 'polypeptide(L)'
;MIGLALGFAYGCFGLAMLCCLYRVVRAPGLPDRLLALDTMTVNAIALLALFGIDRGTGLYFEAALLFAMVGFVSTVAYAKFILRGDIIE
;
A
#
# COMPACT_ATOMS: atom_id res chain seq x y z
N MET A 1 11.18 -22.42 -10.24
CA MET A 1 11.75 -21.09 -10.44
C MET A 1 10.77 -20.00 -10.06
N ILE A 2 9.62 -19.97 -10.73
CA ILE A 2 8.61 -18.95 -10.42
C ILE A 2 8.13 -19.06 -8.98
N GLY A 3 7.98 -20.28 -8.49
CA GLY A 3 7.54 -20.48 -7.10
C GLY A 3 8.50 -19.90 -6.09
N LEU A 4 9.81 -20.05 -6.35
CA LEU A 4 10.83 -19.50 -5.47
C LEU A 4 10.81 -17.97 -5.52
N ALA A 5 10.69 -17.41 -6.71
CA ALA A 5 10.65 -15.96 -6.88
C ALA A 5 9.43 -15.37 -6.18
N LEU A 6 8.28 -16.03 -6.34
CA LEU A 6 7.06 -15.57 -5.69
C LEU A 6 7.17 -15.64 -4.17
N GLY A 7 7.74 -16.72 -3.66
CA GLY A 7 7.93 -16.85 -2.21
C GLY A 7 8.84 -15.77 -1.67
N PHE A 8 9.91 -15.46 -2.39
CA PHE A 8 10.82 -14.40 -1.99
C PHE A 8 10.10 -13.04 -2.01
N ALA A 9 9.32 -12.81 -3.07
CA ALA A 9 8.59 -11.56 -3.19
C ALA A 9 7.57 -11.41 -2.07
N TYR A 10 6.85 -12.48 -1.76
CA TYR A 10 5.89 -12.45 -0.65
C TYR A 10 6.58 -12.10 0.66
N GLY A 11 7.74 -12.70 0.90
CA GLY A 11 8.49 -12.43 2.11
C GLY A 11 8.90 -10.97 2.20
N CYS A 12 9.41 -10.43 1.10
CA CYS A 12 9.85 -9.03 1.06
C CYS A 12 8.69 -8.08 1.30
N PHE A 13 7.57 -8.29 0.62
CA PHE A 13 6.42 -7.42 0.78
C PHE A 13 5.80 -7.57 2.16
N GLY A 14 5.83 -8.77 2.72
CA GLY A 14 5.35 -8.98 4.07
C GLY A 14 6.17 -8.20 5.09
N LEU A 15 7.50 -8.25 4.95
CA LEU A 15 8.37 -7.50 5.83
C LEU A 15 8.14 -6.00 5.66
N ALA A 16 7.98 -5.54 4.42
CA ALA A 16 7.70 -4.14 4.17
C ALA A 16 6.39 -3.71 4.82
N MET A 17 5.39 -4.57 4.78
CA MET A 17 4.11 -4.29 5.41
C MET A 17 4.26 -4.13 6.91
N LEU A 18 5.03 -5.02 7.53
CA LEU A 18 5.28 -4.94 8.97
C LEU A 18 6.01 -3.66 9.32
N CYS A 19 6.99 -3.28 8.50
CA CYS A 19 7.72 -2.03 8.73
C CYS A 19 6.81 -0.83 8.63
N CYS A 20 5.91 -0.83 7.64
CA CYS A 20 4.96 0.26 7.47
C CYS A 20 4.01 0.34 8.66
N LEU A 21 3.56 -0.81 9.13
CA LEU A 21 2.67 -0.85 10.29
C LEU A 21 3.37 -0.27 11.52
N TYR A 22 4.62 -0.65 11.72
CA TYR A 22 5.40 -0.12 12.82
C TYR A 22 5.50 1.41 12.71
N ARG A 23 5.73 1.90 11.51
CA ARG A 23 5.84 3.33 11.30
C ARG A 23 4.53 4.05 11.56
N VAL A 24 3.42 3.45 11.15
CA VAL A 24 2.11 4.03 11.41
C VAL A 24 1.87 4.21 12.91
N VAL A 25 2.24 3.19 13.67
CA VAL A 25 2.03 3.21 15.11
C VAL A 25 2.95 4.22 15.79
N ARG A 26 4.19 4.30 15.31
CA ARG A 26 5.20 5.11 15.98
C ARG A 26 5.32 6.53 15.44
N ALA A 27 4.75 6.80 14.29
CA ALA A 27 4.92 8.11 13.67
C ALA A 27 4.35 9.21 14.57
N PRO A 28 5.15 10.24 14.85
CA PRO A 28 4.68 11.32 15.72
C PRO A 28 3.76 12.30 15.02
N GLY A 29 3.91 12.45 13.70
CA GLY A 29 3.15 13.43 12.95
C GLY A 29 2.08 12.80 12.09
N LEU A 30 1.02 13.55 11.85
CA LEU A 30 -0.06 13.10 10.99
C LEU A 30 0.41 12.85 9.55
N PRO A 31 1.20 13.76 8.94
CA PRO A 31 1.68 13.50 7.59
C PRO A 31 2.50 12.23 7.46
N ASP A 32 3.32 11.93 8.46
CA ASP A 32 4.12 10.71 8.43
C ASP A 32 3.24 9.47 8.48
N ARG A 33 2.19 9.52 9.28
CA ARG A 33 1.25 8.42 9.38
C ARG A 33 0.53 8.19 8.05
N LEU A 34 0.10 9.26 7.42
CA LEU A 34 -0.60 9.15 6.16
C LEU A 34 0.31 8.62 5.07
N LEU A 35 1.57 9.04 5.08
CA LEU A 35 2.54 8.53 4.13
C LEU A 35 2.76 7.03 4.31
N ALA A 36 2.85 6.59 5.55
CA ALA A 36 3.03 5.17 5.84
C ALA A 36 1.81 4.36 5.41
N LEU A 37 0.62 4.91 5.62
CA LEU A 37 -0.60 4.26 5.18
C LEU A 37 -0.64 4.12 3.66
N ASP A 38 -0.19 5.14 2.94
CA ASP A 38 -0.12 5.10 1.49
C ASP A 38 0.81 3.98 1.04
N THR A 39 1.97 3.87 1.69
CA THR A 39 2.93 2.81 1.37
C THR A 39 2.31 1.44 1.65
N MET A 40 1.55 1.30 2.71
CA MET A 40 0.85 0.05 3.01
C MET A 40 -0.13 -0.31 1.91
N THR A 41 -0.82 0.69 1.37
CA THR A 41 -1.75 0.47 0.27
C THR A 41 -1.01 -0.04 -0.95
N VAL A 42 0.13 0.56 -1.28
CA VAL A 42 0.94 0.10 -2.41
C VAL A 42 1.40 -1.34 -2.20
N ASN A 43 1.83 -1.67 -0.99
CA ASN A 43 2.24 -3.02 -0.67
C ASN A 43 1.08 -4.01 -0.81
N ALA A 44 -0.12 -3.61 -0.39
CA ALA A 44 -1.29 -4.45 -0.51
C ALA A 44 -1.62 -4.72 -1.98
N ILE A 45 -1.50 -3.69 -2.82
CA ILE A 45 -1.73 -3.83 -4.25
C ILE A 45 -0.71 -4.80 -4.85
N ALA A 46 0.54 -4.67 -4.46
CA ALA A 46 1.59 -5.55 -4.95
C ALA A 46 1.35 -6.99 -4.52
N LEU A 47 0.90 -7.19 -3.28
CA LEU A 47 0.59 -8.54 -2.80
C LEU A 47 -0.58 -9.14 -3.57
N LEU A 48 -1.60 -8.34 -3.87
CA LEU A 48 -2.72 -8.81 -4.67
C LEU A 48 -2.27 -9.20 -6.07
N ALA A 49 -1.40 -8.40 -6.67
CA ALA A 49 -0.89 -8.70 -8.00
C ALA A 49 -0.08 -9.99 -7.98
N LEU A 50 0.76 -10.17 -6.96
CA LEU A 50 1.54 -11.39 -6.81
C LEU A 50 0.63 -12.60 -6.66
N PHE A 51 -0.40 -12.46 -5.86
CA PHE A 51 -1.35 -13.53 -5.64
C PHE A 51 -2.06 -13.89 -6.93
N GLY A 52 -2.40 -12.89 -7.74
CA GLY A 52 -3.01 -13.11 -9.03
C GLY A 52 -2.09 -13.86 -9.98
N ILE A 53 -0.81 -13.51 -9.97
CA ILE A 53 0.18 -14.21 -10.78
C ILE A 53 0.31 -15.67 -10.34
N ASP A 54 0.36 -15.87 -9.02
CA ASP A 54 0.50 -17.21 -8.47
C ASP A 54 -0.69 -18.10 -8.82
N ARG A 55 -1.89 -17.55 -8.72
CA ARG A 55 -3.11 -18.31 -9.00
C ARG A 55 -3.44 -18.37 -10.49
N GLY A 56 -2.87 -17.46 -11.26
CA GLY A 56 -3.10 -17.43 -12.69
C GLY A 56 -4.48 -16.95 -13.08
N THR A 57 -5.11 -16.13 -12.24
CA THR A 57 -6.42 -15.57 -12.56
C THR A 57 -6.35 -14.08 -12.73
N GLY A 58 -7.13 -13.55 -13.65
CA GLY A 58 -7.18 -12.10 -13.86
C GLY A 58 -8.03 -11.37 -12.85
N LEU A 59 -8.79 -12.10 -12.05
CA LEU A 59 -9.66 -11.49 -11.06
C LEU A 59 -8.88 -10.65 -10.05
N TYR A 60 -7.76 -11.18 -9.62
CA TYR A 60 -6.94 -10.48 -8.64
C TYR A 60 -6.28 -9.24 -9.23
N PHE A 61 -5.98 -9.28 -10.52
CA PHE A 61 -5.48 -8.10 -11.20
C PHE A 61 -6.51 -6.99 -11.25
N GLU A 62 -7.76 -7.36 -11.49
CA GLU A 62 -8.84 -6.38 -11.49
C GLU A 62 -9.00 -5.76 -10.12
N ALA A 63 -8.94 -6.58 -9.08
CA ALA A 63 -9.02 -6.08 -7.72
C ALA A 63 -7.85 -5.15 -7.42
N ALA A 64 -6.66 -5.50 -7.86
CA ALA A 64 -5.48 -4.66 -7.65
C ALA A 64 -5.62 -3.31 -8.34
N LEU A 65 -6.18 -3.32 -9.56
CA LEU A 65 -6.41 -2.08 -10.28
C LEU A 65 -7.40 -1.19 -9.56
N LEU A 66 -8.48 -1.78 -9.05
CA LEU A 66 -9.46 -1.03 -8.27
C LEU A 66 -8.83 -0.43 -7.02
N PHE A 67 -8.02 -1.21 -6.33
CA PHE A 67 -7.31 -0.72 -5.16
C PHE A 67 -6.37 0.41 -5.52
N ALA A 68 -5.70 0.29 -6.67
CA ALA A 68 -4.79 1.34 -7.10
C ALA A 68 -5.53 2.64 -7.33
N MET A 69 -6.69 2.58 -7.97
CA MET A 69 -7.47 3.78 -8.21
C MET A 69 -7.96 4.40 -6.92
N VAL A 70 -8.50 3.58 -6.02
CA VAL A 70 -8.97 4.06 -4.73
C VAL A 70 -7.82 4.62 -3.92
N GLY A 71 -6.67 3.94 -3.94
CA GLY A 71 -5.49 4.41 -3.23
C GLY A 71 -5.00 5.74 -3.74
N PHE A 72 -4.98 5.92 -5.06
CA PHE A 72 -4.56 7.18 -5.64
C PHE A 72 -5.48 8.33 -5.21
N VAL A 73 -6.79 8.10 -5.30
CA VAL A 73 -7.75 9.10 -4.88
C VAL A 73 -7.60 9.41 -3.40
N SER A 74 -7.41 8.40 -2.59
CA SER A 74 -7.22 8.58 -1.14
C SER A 74 -5.98 9.39 -0.86
N THR A 75 -4.89 9.10 -1.55
CA THR A 75 -3.63 9.82 -1.34
C THR A 75 -3.80 11.30 -1.69
N VAL A 76 -4.45 11.58 -2.81
CA VAL A 76 -4.69 12.97 -3.21
C VAL A 76 -5.57 13.68 -2.20
N ALA A 77 -6.61 13.00 -1.73
CA ALA A 77 -7.52 13.57 -0.74
C ALA A 77 -6.79 13.87 0.56
N TYR A 78 -5.97 12.93 1.01
CA TYR A 78 -5.20 13.14 2.24
C TYR A 78 -4.22 14.28 2.09
N ALA A 79 -3.55 14.35 0.96
CA ALA A 79 -2.58 15.43 0.72
C ALA A 79 -3.27 16.78 0.76
N LYS A 80 -4.42 16.88 0.11
CA LYS A 80 -5.19 18.12 0.11
C LYS A 80 -5.68 18.47 1.51
N PHE A 81 -6.15 17.45 2.23
CA PHE A 81 -6.67 17.66 3.58
C PHE A 81 -5.58 18.18 4.51
N ILE A 82 -4.39 17.61 4.41
CA ILE A 82 -3.27 18.00 5.25
C ILE A 82 -2.85 19.44 4.93
N LEU A 83 -2.79 19.77 3.65
CA LEU A 83 -2.43 21.12 3.24
C LEU A 83 -3.45 22.13 3.74
N ARG A 84 -4.71 21.80 3.59
CA ARG A 84 -5.76 22.71 4.06
C ARG A 84 -5.77 22.82 5.58
N GLY A 85 -5.56 21.69 6.24
CA GLY A 85 -5.51 21.70 7.69
C GLY A 85 -4.41 22.59 8.20
N ASP A 86 -3.24 22.52 7.56
CA ASP A 86 -2.12 23.36 7.94
C ASP A 86 -2.43 24.82 7.73
N ILE A 87 -3.10 25.13 6.62
CA ILE A 87 -3.42 26.51 6.30
C ILE A 87 -4.47 27.05 7.26
N ILE A 88 -5.44 26.25 7.58
CA ILE A 88 -6.51 26.67 8.47
C ILE A 88 -6.00 26.82 9.89
N GLU A 89 -5.17 25.89 10.29
CA GLU A 89 -4.61 25.91 11.64
C GLU A 89 -3.58 26.99 11.78
#